data_ab5e16f705e859534882b83b73a61483
#
_entry.id   ab5e16f705e859534882b83b73a61483
#
_cell.length_a   1.000
_cell.length_b   1.000
_cell.length_c   1.000
_cell.angle_alpha   90.00
_cell.angle_beta   90.00
_cell.angle_gamma   90.00
#
_symmetry.space_group_name_H-M   'P 1'
#
loop_
_entity.id
_entity.type
_entity.pdbx_description
1 polymer ?
#
loop_
_entity_poly.entity_id
_entity_poly.type
_entity_poly.pdbx_seq_one_letter_code
_entity_poly.pdbx_strand_id
1 'polypeptide(L)'
;MFSFKRYKSKISKFFYEFNFKNLYKKITYNFLPPIFWSLLTLVKIQFHKWVKFKRHNELFYDGFNGIYKTWEEASQFCGSYDSDLILEKCKQSLLKVKKGEVVYERDSVVFDKIQYSWPLMSGLLYAATMSSLKLNILDFGGSLGSSYYQNRNFLKGIKHLSWNIVEQQNFVQVGKKYFRDDVLNFYDSIESCVSDKNRKINVFLASSSFPYIKDPFILIKKIVQYEFSYIIIDRTYFIDLPKSIVSLQRVPAEIYEASYPAWFFNFEEFISLFQVKYDLVIDFDSYLQATNKLEGVSTQEKGMIFELRK
;
A
#
# COMPACT_ATOMS: atom_id res chain seq x y z
N MET A 1 0.26 33.42 -11.26
CA MET A 1 -0.32 32.08 -11.01
C MET A 1 -1.80 32.15 -10.60
N PHE A 2 -2.57 33.12 -11.12
CA PHE A 2 -3.97 33.40 -10.71
C PHE A 2 -5.00 33.34 -11.85
N SER A 3 -4.61 32.91 -13.05
CA SER A 3 -5.47 32.98 -14.25
C SER A 3 -6.16 31.67 -14.65
N PHE A 4 -5.63 30.51 -14.27
CA PHE A 4 -6.14 29.21 -14.77
C PHE A 4 -7.41 28.70 -14.05
N LYS A 5 -7.64 29.07 -12.77
CA LYS A 5 -8.84 28.66 -12.02
C LYS A 5 -10.13 29.33 -12.50
N ARG A 6 -10.04 30.52 -13.06
CA ARG A 6 -11.21 31.29 -13.52
C ARG A 6 -11.74 30.82 -14.88
N TYR A 7 -10.89 30.21 -15.71
CA TYR A 7 -11.30 29.66 -17.01
C TYR A 7 -12.02 28.30 -16.88
N LYS A 8 -11.59 27.44 -15.96
CA LYS A 8 -12.27 26.16 -15.70
C LYS A 8 -13.69 26.31 -15.18
N SER A 9 -13.95 27.30 -14.32
CA SER A 9 -15.31 27.53 -13.78
C SER A 9 -16.31 28.05 -14.82
N LYS A 10 -15.85 28.80 -15.83
CA LYS A 10 -16.73 29.30 -16.93
C LYS A 10 -17.09 28.20 -17.94
N ILE A 11 -16.17 27.28 -18.23
CA ILE A 11 -16.44 26.18 -19.17
C ILE A 11 -17.39 25.15 -18.52
N SER A 12 -17.21 24.83 -17.22
CA SER A 12 -18.13 23.92 -16.52
C SER A 12 -19.55 24.51 -16.40
N LYS A 13 -19.64 25.80 -16.17
CA LYS A 13 -20.95 26.51 -16.10
C LYS A 13 -21.64 26.57 -17.45
N PHE A 14 -20.90 26.77 -18.54
CA PHE A 14 -21.45 26.78 -19.91
C PHE A 14 -22.02 25.41 -20.32
N PHE A 15 -21.33 24.30 -19.93
CA PHE A 15 -21.84 22.95 -20.19
C PHE A 15 -22.96 22.50 -19.23
N TYR A 16 -23.08 23.11 -18.06
CA TYR A 16 -24.16 22.81 -17.11
C TYR A 16 -25.48 23.51 -17.48
N GLU A 17 -25.40 24.69 -18.18
CA GLU A 17 -26.54 25.46 -18.64
C GLU A 17 -27.03 25.05 -20.04
N PHE A 18 -26.30 24.14 -20.74
CA PHE A 18 -26.73 23.63 -22.03
C PHE A 18 -27.85 22.62 -21.85
N ASN A 19 -29.08 23.17 -21.76
CA ASN A 19 -30.30 22.41 -21.52
C ASN A 19 -30.66 21.60 -22.76
N PHE A 20 -30.18 20.37 -22.86
CA PHE A 20 -30.46 19.42 -23.91
C PHE A 20 -31.98 19.25 -24.19
N LYS A 21 -32.83 19.53 -23.17
CA LYS A 21 -34.30 19.50 -23.35
C LYS A 21 -34.80 20.56 -24.31
N ASN A 22 -34.16 21.72 -24.41
CA ASN A 22 -34.58 22.78 -25.32
C ASN A 22 -34.08 22.58 -26.75
N LEU A 23 -32.94 21.93 -26.94
CA LEU A 23 -32.47 21.54 -28.28
C LEU A 23 -33.36 20.40 -28.85
N TYR A 24 -33.83 19.49 -27.99
CA TYR A 24 -34.73 18.41 -28.40
C TYR A 24 -36.11 18.87 -28.87
N LYS A 25 -36.63 19.98 -28.37
CA LYS A 25 -37.92 20.55 -28.78
C LYS A 25 -37.85 21.36 -30.06
N LYS A 26 -36.64 21.80 -30.50
CA LYS A 26 -36.48 22.63 -31.75
C LYS A 26 -36.12 21.80 -32.98
N ILE A 27 -35.66 20.54 -32.82
CA ILE A 27 -35.44 19.63 -33.96
C ILE A 27 -36.75 18.82 -34.12
N THR A 28 -37.59 19.33 -34.98
CA THR A 28 -38.91 18.81 -35.27
C THR A 28 -38.93 17.29 -35.50
N TYR A 29 -39.87 16.64 -34.86
CA TYR A 29 -40.18 15.20 -34.79
C TYR A 29 -40.41 14.48 -36.15
N ASN A 30 -40.31 15.13 -37.27
CA ASN A 30 -40.88 14.63 -38.53
C ASN A 30 -39.88 14.32 -39.67
N PHE A 31 -38.56 14.40 -39.46
CA PHE A 31 -37.64 14.28 -40.60
C PHE A 31 -36.41 13.40 -40.46
N LEU A 32 -36.25 12.61 -39.43
CA LEU A 32 -35.07 11.72 -39.30
C LEU A 32 -35.49 10.25 -39.37
N PRO A 33 -34.82 9.41 -40.21
CA PRO A 33 -35.08 7.96 -40.29
C PRO A 33 -34.87 7.27 -38.94
N PRO A 34 -35.57 6.14 -38.64
CA PRO A 34 -35.44 5.39 -37.37
C PRO A 34 -34.03 5.02 -36.99
N ILE A 35 -33.14 4.86 -37.97
CA ILE A 35 -31.72 4.53 -37.77
C ILE A 35 -30.95 5.67 -37.09
N PHE A 36 -31.34 6.90 -37.26
CA PHE A 36 -30.75 8.08 -36.60
C PHE A 36 -31.14 8.17 -35.14
N TRP A 37 -32.30 7.68 -34.76
CA TRP A 37 -32.76 7.61 -33.36
C TRP A 37 -32.02 6.58 -32.57
N SER A 38 -31.73 5.41 -33.15
CA SER A 38 -30.87 4.39 -32.51
C SER A 38 -29.43 4.89 -32.34
N LEU A 39 -28.88 5.59 -33.33
CA LEU A 39 -27.55 6.21 -33.23
C LEU A 39 -27.49 7.30 -32.15
N LEU A 40 -28.48 8.19 -32.09
CA LEU A 40 -28.56 9.22 -31.05
C LEU A 40 -28.74 8.63 -29.65
N THR A 41 -29.48 7.55 -29.55
CA THR A 41 -29.65 6.82 -28.27
C THR A 41 -28.33 6.15 -27.83
N LEU A 42 -27.60 5.52 -28.76
CA LEU A 42 -26.28 4.96 -28.49
C LEU A 42 -25.27 6.04 -28.10
N VAL A 43 -25.23 7.16 -28.80
CA VAL A 43 -24.37 8.30 -28.45
C VAL A 43 -24.75 8.87 -27.10
N LYS A 44 -26.03 8.96 -26.76
CA LYS A 44 -26.49 9.40 -25.43
C LYS A 44 -26.10 8.43 -24.32
N ILE A 45 -26.19 7.12 -24.55
CA ILE A 45 -25.76 6.08 -23.60
C ILE A 45 -24.26 6.14 -23.44
N GLN A 46 -23.46 6.25 -24.50
CA GLN A 46 -22.01 6.38 -24.46
C GLN A 46 -21.59 7.68 -23.77
N PHE A 47 -22.28 8.79 -24.08
CA PHE A 47 -22.02 10.07 -23.41
C PHE A 47 -22.36 10.03 -21.91
N HIS A 48 -23.47 9.40 -21.51
CA HIS A 48 -23.79 9.19 -20.09
C HIS A 48 -22.79 8.30 -19.38
N LYS A 49 -22.34 7.22 -20.04
CA LYS A 49 -21.25 6.37 -19.52
C LYS A 49 -19.95 7.16 -19.38
N TRP A 50 -19.61 7.96 -20.39
CA TRP A 50 -18.43 8.81 -20.39
C TRP A 50 -18.50 9.93 -19.33
N VAL A 51 -19.64 10.60 -19.17
CA VAL A 51 -19.86 11.62 -18.12
C VAL A 51 -19.82 10.99 -16.74
N LYS A 52 -20.40 9.78 -16.56
CA LYS A 52 -20.34 9.05 -15.29
C LYS A 52 -18.92 8.61 -14.99
N PHE A 53 -18.19 8.11 -15.98
CA PHE A 53 -16.76 7.75 -15.89
C PHE A 53 -15.89 8.99 -15.59
N LYS A 54 -16.10 10.10 -16.31
CA LYS A 54 -15.37 11.35 -16.10
C LYS A 54 -15.68 11.97 -14.75
N ARG A 55 -16.94 11.99 -14.31
CA ARG A 55 -17.33 12.43 -12.97
C ARG A 55 -16.72 11.57 -11.88
N HIS A 56 -16.66 10.26 -12.08
CA HIS A 56 -16.02 9.33 -11.14
C HIS A 56 -14.51 9.59 -11.07
N ASN A 57 -13.86 9.87 -12.20
CA ASN A 57 -12.42 10.18 -12.25
C ASN A 57 -12.08 11.62 -11.83
N GLU A 58 -12.99 12.56 -11.93
CA GLU A 58 -12.79 13.96 -11.45
C GLU A 58 -13.04 14.10 -9.94
N LEU A 59 -13.72 13.14 -9.31
CA LEU A 59 -13.98 13.14 -7.86
C LEU A 59 -12.81 12.56 -7.03
N PHE A 60 -11.93 11.77 -7.67
CA PHE A 60 -10.81 11.13 -6.99
C PHE A 60 -9.49 11.61 -7.60
N TYR A 61 -8.63 12.15 -6.76
CA TYR A 61 -7.25 12.49 -7.10
C TYR A 61 -6.31 11.36 -6.68
N ASP A 62 -5.08 11.36 -7.20
CA ASP A 62 -4.06 10.41 -6.76
C ASP A 62 -3.77 10.58 -5.27
N GLY A 63 -3.52 9.48 -4.58
CA GLY A 63 -3.37 9.43 -3.14
C GLY A 63 -4.60 8.83 -2.44
N PHE A 64 -4.96 9.36 -1.27
CA PHE A 64 -6.05 8.81 -0.46
C PHE A 64 -7.32 9.63 -0.58
N ASN A 65 -8.47 8.95 -0.72
CA ASN A 65 -9.75 9.57 -1.01
C ASN A 65 -10.87 8.90 -0.20
N GLY A 66 -11.67 9.72 0.46
CA GLY A 66 -12.85 9.29 1.20
C GLY A 66 -12.54 8.60 2.53
N ILE A 67 -13.56 8.58 3.38
CA ILE A 67 -13.57 7.87 4.66
C ILE A 67 -14.71 6.86 4.62
N TYR A 68 -14.37 5.58 4.72
CA TYR A 68 -15.29 4.46 4.67
C TYR A 68 -15.28 3.72 6.01
N LYS A 69 -16.42 3.19 6.39
CA LYS A 69 -16.56 2.45 7.66
C LYS A 69 -16.02 1.03 7.56
N THR A 70 -16.11 0.44 6.37
CA THR A 70 -15.72 -0.95 6.15
C THR A 70 -14.85 -1.09 4.89
N TRP A 71 -14.09 -2.17 4.87
CA TRP A 71 -13.30 -2.58 3.71
C TRP A 71 -14.18 -2.82 2.47
N GLU A 72 -15.34 -3.41 2.66
CA GLU A 72 -16.29 -3.72 1.60
C GLU A 72 -16.87 -2.48 0.94
N GLU A 73 -17.15 -1.43 1.74
CA GLU A 73 -17.57 -0.14 1.18
C GLU A 73 -16.50 0.45 0.26
N ALA A 74 -15.25 0.52 0.73
CA ALA A 74 -14.15 1.06 -0.06
C ALA A 74 -13.87 0.20 -1.31
N SER A 75 -13.95 -1.13 -1.18
CA SER A 75 -13.68 -2.08 -2.27
C SER A 75 -14.61 -1.93 -3.47
N GLN A 76 -15.80 -1.36 -3.29
CA GLN A 76 -16.75 -1.11 -4.39
C GLN A 76 -16.21 -0.08 -5.42
N PHE A 77 -15.20 0.70 -5.04
CA PHE A 77 -14.66 1.80 -5.84
C PHE A 77 -13.25 1.53 -6.34
N CYS A 78 -12.67 0.37 -6.07
CA CYS A 78 -11.27 0.09 -6.37
C CYS A 78 -11.06 -1.27 -7.05
N GLY A 79 -9.89 -1.41 -7.66
CA GLY A 79 -9.39 -2.66 -8.20
C GLY A 79 -8.69 -3.52 -7.15
N SER A 80 -8.00 -4.56 -7.60
CA SER A 80 -7.20 -5.46 -6.77
C SER A 80 -5.73 -5.03 -6.76
N TYR A 81 -5.05 -5.28 -5.63
CA TYR A 81 -3.59 -5.19 -5.55
C TYR A 81 -2.90 -6.38 -6.21
N ASP A 82 -3.58 -7.51 -6.34
CA ASP A 82 -3.08 -8.73 -6.97
C ASP A 82 -3.13 -8.58 -8.50
N SER A 83 -2.17 -7.86 -9.05
CA SER A 83 -2.05 -7.70 -10.49
C SER A 83 -0.67 -8.16 -10.96
N ASP A 84 -0.66 -8.96 -12.03
CA ASP A 84 0.57 -9.41 -12.70
C ASP A 84 1.42 -8.24 -13.20
N LEU A 85 0.79 -7.11 -13.52
CA LEU A 85 1.47 -5.88 -13.91
C LEU A 85 2.30 -5.29 -12.76
N ILE A 86 1.75 -5.26 -11.53
CA ILE A 86 2.46 -4.76 -10.34
C ILE A 86 3.65 -5.66 -10.05
N LEU A 87 3.45 -6.97 -10.04
CA LEU A 87 4.50 -7.96 -9.82
C LEU A 87 5.62 -7.83 -10.86
N GLU A 88 5.28 -7.67 -12.14
CA GLU A 88 6.28 -7.53 -13.21
C GLU A 88 7.09 -6.23 -13.03
N LYS A 89 6.46 -5.11 -12.70
CA LYS A 89 7.17 -3.84 -12.42
C LYS A 89 8.08 -3.97 -11.21
N CYS A 90 7.61 -4.54 -10.09
CA CYS A 90 8.44 -4.81 -8.90
C CYS A 90 9.64 -5.70 -9.24
N LYS A 91 9.43 -6.77 -10.01
CA LYS A 91 10.49 -7.67 -10.45
C LYS A 91 11.54 -6.94 -11.28
N GLN A 92 11.14 -6.17 -12.28
CA GLN A 92 12.06 -5.45 -13.17
C GLN A 92 12.89 -4.41 -12.40
N SER A 93 12.27 -3.67 -11.50
CA SER A 93 12.95 -2.65 -10.70
C SER A 93 13.96 -3.27 -9.72
N LEU A 94 13.56 -4.32 -9.00
CA LEU A 94 14.44 -4.97 -8.04
C LEU A 94 15.56 -5.80 -8.72
N LEU A 95 15.35 -6.34 -9.92
CA LEU A 95 16.41 -6.96 -10.71
C LEU A 95 17.52 -5.96 -11.07
N LYS A 96 17.18 -4.70 -11.37
CA LYS A 96 18.18 -3.65 -11.60
C LYS A 96 19.01 -3.38 -10.34
N VAL A 97 18.39 -3.36 -9.15
CA VAL A 97 19.10 -3.24 -7.86
C VAL A 97 20.01 -4.44 -7.62
N LYS A 98 19.51 -5.67 -7.86
CA LYS A 98 20.28 -6.90 -7.68
C LYS A 98 21.51 -6.95 -8.57
N LYS A 99 21.41 -6.46 -9.82
CA LYS A 99 22.51 -6.39 -10.79
C LYS A 99 23.46 -5.19 -10.55
N GLY A 100 23.10 -4.25 -9.66
CA GLY A 100 23.88 -3.03 -9.42
C GLY A 100 23.70 -1.95 -10.49
N GLU A 101 22.69 -2.06 -11.34
CA GLU A 101 22.35 -1.06 -12.37
C GLU A 101 21.75 0.20 -11.73
N VAL A 102 21.08 0.06 -10.60
CA VAL A 102 20.57 1.16 -9.76
C VAL A 102 20.84 0.82 -8.29
N VAL A 103 20.86 1.84 -7.44
CA VAL A 103 21.24 1.64 -6.02
C VAL A 103 20.07 1.25 -5.12
N TYR A 104 18.86 1.68 -5.46
CA TYR A 104 17.67 1.47 -4.63
C TYR A 104 16.37 1.44 -5.46
N GLU A 105 15.40 0.69 -4.99
CA GLU A 105 14.02 0.77 -5.45
C GLU A 105 13.05 0.79 -4.27
N ARG A 106 11.89 1.37 -4.47
CA ARG A 106 10.76 1.35 -3.55
C ARG A 106 9.46 1.42 -4.36
N ASP A 107 8.54 0.52 -4.06
CA ASP A 107 7.22 0.46 -4.69
C ASP A 107 7.33 0.50 -6.24
N SER A 108 8.27 -0.30 -6.80
CA SER A 108 8.65 -0.39 -8.22
C SER A 108 9.35 0.85 -8.82
N VAL A 109 9.52 1.94 -8.08
CA VAL A 109 10.24 3.13 -8.53
C VAL A 109 11.73 2.99 -8.18
N VAL A 110 12.61 3.32 -9.12
CA VAL A 110 14.07 3.25 -8.95
C VAL A 110 14.65 4.61 -8.57
N PHE A 111 15.72 4.60 -7.76
CA PHE A 111 16.38 5.78 -7.25
C PHE A 111 17.91 5.68 -7.39
N ASP A 112 18.57 6.83 -7.51
CA ASP A 112 20.03 6.99 -7.55
C ASP A 112 20.69 7.06 -6.16
N LYS A 113 19.86 7.16 -5.10
CA LYS A 113 20.29 7.19 -3.68
C LYS A 113 19.39 6.32 -2.84
N ILE A 114 19.98 5.60 -1.88
CA ILE A 114 19.22 4.85 -0.89
C ILE A 114 18.63 5.83 0.13
N GLN A 115 17.32 5.75 0.31
CA GLN A 115 16.62 6.41 1.41
C GLN A 115 16.43 5.37 2.52
N TYR A 116 17.13 5.54 3.64
CA TYR A 116 17.04 4.61 4.76
C TYR A 116 15.94 5.01 5.74
N SER A 117 15.15 4.03 6.18
CA SER A 117 14.40 4.16 7.43
C SER A 117 15.36 3.89 8.58
N TRP A 118 15.97 4.96 9.12
CA TRP A 118 16.92 4.82 10.24
C TRP A 118 16.29 4.20 11.49
N PRO A 119 15.02 4.50 11.85
CA PRO A 119 14.38 3.82 12.96
C PRO A 119 14.20 2.32 12.73
N LEU A 120 13.77 1.89 11.52
CA LEU A 120 13.71 0.47 11.15
C LEU A 120 15.09 -0.19 11.28
N MET A 121 16.13 0.44 10.73
CA MET A 121 17.50 -0.05 10.84
C MET A 121 17.94 -0.18 12.31
N SER A 122 17.64 0.83 13.14
CA SER A 122 17.96 0.81 14.57
C SER A 122 17.25 -0.33 15.27
N GLY A 123 15.98 -0.60 14.94
CA GLY A 123 15.20 -1.72 15.47
C GLY A 123 15.78 -3.08 15.08
N LEU A 124 16.21 -3.25 13.83
CA LEU A 124 16.87 -4.48 13.38
C LEU A 124 18.20 -4.72 14.11
N LEU A 125 19.01 -3.68 14.25
CA LEU A 125 20.30 -3.76 14.97
C LEU A 125 20.09 -3.99 16.47
N TYR A 126 19.09 -3.34 17.07
CA TYR A 126 18.69 -3.60 18.46
C TYR A 126 18.31 -5.08 18.66
N ALA A 127 17.40 -5.59 17.85
CA ALA A 127 16.99 -7.00 17.92
C ALA A 127 18.17 -7.97 17.71
N ALA A 128 19.06 -7.67 16.77
CA ALA A 128 20.27 -8.46 16.54
C ALA A 128 21.20 -8.49 17.76
N THR A 129 21.46 -7.32 18.36
CA THR A 129 22.33 -7.17 19.54
C THR A 129 21.77 -7.94 20.71
N MET A 130 20.48 -7.80 21.01
CA MET A 130 19.81 -8.49 22.10
C MET A 130 19.67 -10.01 21.87
N SER A 131 19.81 -10.47 20.62
CA SER A 131 19.74 -11.88 20.22
C SER A 131 21.11 -12.50 19.92
N SER A 132 22.20 -11.99 20.49
CA SER A 132 23.58 -12.51 20.29
C SER A 132 23.98 -12.52 18.80
N LEU A 133 23.69 -11.46 18.08
CA LEU A 133 23.93 -11.29 16.64
C LEU A 133 23.23 -12.35 15.76
N LYS A 134 22.08 -12.82 16.21
CA LYS A 134 21.16 -13.66 15.42
C LYS A 134 19.96 -12.81 14.99
N LEU A 135 19.72 -12.75 13.70
CA LEU A 135 18.61 -11.98 13.11
C LEU A 135 17.90 -12.83 12.07
N ASN A 136 16.84 -13.49 12.50
CA ASN A 136 15.97 -14.30 11.66
C ASN A 136 14.64 -13.57 11.50
N ILE A 137 14.48 -12.86 10.40
CA ILE A 137 13.36 -11.97 10.13
C ILE A 137 12.28 -12.72 9.35
N LEU A 138 11.02 -12.59 9.76
CA LEU A 138 9.86 -12.81 8.94
C LEU A 138 9.37 -11.44 8.46
N ASP A 139 9.52 -11.17 7.17
CA ASP A 139 9.10 -9.92 6.52
C ASP A 139 7.75 -10.12 5.84
N PHE A 140 6.70 -9.66 6.50
CA PHE A 140 5.32 -9.86 6.07
C PHE A 140 4.91 -8.80 5.05
N GLY A 141 4.54 -9.24 3.84
CA GLY A 141 4.25 -8.34 2.73
C GLY A 141 5.52 -7.66 2.18
N GLY A 142 6.68 -8.33 2.32
CA GLY A 142 7.99 -7.79 1.93
C GLY A 142 8.26 -7.77 0.41
N SER A 143 7.23 -8.00 -0.41
CA SER A 143 7.32 -8.03 -1.87
C SER A 143 8.41 -9.01 -2.35
N LEU A 144 9.35 -8.57 -3.16
CA LEU A 144 10.48 -9.38 -3.65
C LEU A 144 11.78 -9.15 -2.85
N GLY A 145 11.73 -8.37 -1.73
CA GLY A 145 12.85 -8.14 -0.83
C GLY A 145 13.40 -6.72 -0.83
N SER A 146 12.62 -5.72 -1.20
CA SER A 146 13.04 -4.32 -1.23
C SER A 146 13.67 -3.87 0.09
N SER A 147 13.04 -4.20 1.22
CA SER A 147 13.56 -3.87 2.57
C SER A 147 14.90 -4.59 2.85
N TYR A 148 15.08 -5.84 2.42
CA TYR A 148 16.36 -6.54 2.53
C TYR A 148 17.45 -5.83 1.72
N TYR A 149 17.20 -5.55 0.44
CA TYR A 149 18.17 -4.88 -0.43
C TYR A 149 18.51 -3.48 0.07
N GLN A 150 17.56 -2.74 0.63
CA GLN A 150 17.78 -1.44 1.25
C GLN A 150 18.77 -1.52 2.42
N ASN A 151 18.61 -2.52 3.28
CA ASN A 151 19.28 -2.57 4.59
C ASN A 151 20.51 -3.50 4.63
N ARG A 152 20.69 -4.40 3.67
CA ARG A 152 21.70 -5.47 3.68
C ARG A 152 23.13 -5.02 3.96
N ASN A 153 23.51 -3.80 3.54
CA ASN A 153 24.86 -3.31 3.74
C ASN A 153 25.22 -3.09 5.21
N PHE A 154 24.25 -2.71 6.05
CA PHE A 154 24.42 -2.54 7.49
C PHE A 154 24.33 -3.87 8.25
N LEU A 155 23.78 -4.89 7.63
CA LEU A 155 23.57 -6.20 8.24
C LEU A 155 24.71 -7.20 7.98
N LYS A 156 25.76 -6.81 7.22
CA LYS A 156 26.90 -7.69 6.87
C LYS A 156 27.65 -8.26 8.07
N GLY A 157 27.62 -7.56 9.21
CA GLY A 157 28.28 -8.01 10.46
C GLY A 157 27.46 -8.97 11.29
N ILE A 158 26.22 -9.28 10.91
CA ILE A 158 25.34 -10.17 11.65
C ILE A 158 25.74 -11.62 11.36
N LYS A 159 26.13 -12.36 12.41
CA LYS A 159 26.63 -13.75 12.31
C LYS A 159 25.64 -14.72 11.69
N HIS A 160 24.39 -14.61 12.08
CA HIS A 160 23.30 -15.48 11.63
C HIS A 160 22.16 -14.60 11.14
N LEU A 161 22.19 -14.28 9.86
CA LEU A 161 21.15 -13.49 9.19
C LEU A 161 20.30 -14.40 8.30
N SER A 162 19.00 -14.39 8.48
CA SER A 162 18.06 -14.87 7.48
C SER A 162 16.89 -13.89 7.32
N TRP A 163 16.49 -13.65 6.09
CA TRP A 163 15.39 -12.77 5.73
C TRP A 163 14.33 -13.57 4.99
N ASN A 164 13.18 -13.78 5.61
CA ASN A 164 12.17 -14.71 5.15
C ASN A 164 10.91 -13.92 4.83
N ILE A 165 10.65 -13.75 3.55
CA ILE A 165 9.50 -12.99 3.05
C ILE A 165 8.28 -13.90 3.03
N VAL A 166 7.18 -13.42 3.60
CA VAL A 166 5.85 -14.02 3.49
C VAL A 166 5.01 -13.14 2.58
N GLU A 167 4.60 -13.71 1.44
CA GLU A 167 3.91 -12.99 0.38
C GLU A 167 2.90 -13.86 -0.39
N GLN A 168 2.13 -13.23 -1.28
CA GLN A 168 1.21 -13.90 -2.18
C GLN A 168 1.95 -14.90 -3.08
N GLN A 169 1.26 -15.97 -3.47
CA GLN A 169 1.87 -17.11 -4.17
C GLN A 169 2.60 -16.73 -5.46
N ASN A 170 2.08 -15.79 -6.26
CA ASN A 170 2.73 -15.31 -7.47
C ASN A 170 4.05 -14.57 -7.17
N PHE A 171 4.11 -13.74 -6.11
CA PHE A 171 5.34 -13.11 -5.62
C PHE A 171 6.34 -14.14 -5.11
N VAL A 172 5.88 -15.14 -4.36
CA VAL A 172 6.73 -16.23 -3.84
C VAL A 172 7.37 -17.02 -4.97
N GLN A 173 6.64 -17.35 -6.04
CA GLN A 173 7.19 -18.04 -7.20
C GLN A 173 8.29 -17.22 -7.90
N VAL A 174 8.05 -15.94 -8.13
CA VAL A 174 9.04 -15.03 -8.72
C VAL A 174 10.22 -14.82 -7.77
N GLY A 175 9.97 -14.65 -6.49
CA GLY A 175 10.99 -14.50 -5.45
C GLY A 175 11.93 -15.70 -5.39
N LYS A 176 11.39 -16.91 -5.33
CA LYS A 176 12.17 -18.17 -5.34
C LYS A 176 13.01 -18.33 -6.61
N LYS A 177 12.47 -17.92 -7.76
CA LYS A 177 13.14 -18.08 -9.05
C LYS A 177 14.28 -17.07 -9.27
N TYR A 178 14.13 -15.82 -8.84
CA TYR A 178 15.02 -14.75 -9.25
C TYR A 178 15.81 -14.09 -8.11
N PHE A 179 15.34 -14.20 -6.84
CA PHE A 179 15.88 -13.44 -5.73
C PHE A 179 16.37 -14.28 -4.57
N ARG A 180 15.90 -15.51 -4.41
CA ARG A 180 16.33 -16.42 -3.34
C ARG A 180 17.85 -16.61 -3.36
N ASP A 181 18.45 -16.59 -2.15
CA ASP A 181 19.85 -16.86 -1.89
C ASP A 181 20.02 -17.49 -0.49
N ASP A 182 21.22 -17.50 0.06
CA ASP A 182 21.51 -18.08 1.38
C ASP A 182 20.83 -17.30 2.52
N VAL A 183 20.52 -16.02 2.32
CA VAL A 183 19.88 -15.14 3.32
C VAL A 183 18.41 -14.96 3.02
N LEU A 184 18.07 -14.67 1.75
CA LEU A 184 16.73 -14.27 1.33
C LEU A 184 15.90 -15.48 0.89
N ASN A 185 14.76 -15.70 1.55
CA ASN A 185 13.85 -16.81 1.31
C ASN A 185 12.40 -16.34 1.17
N PHE A 186 11.53 -17.18 0.59
CA PHE A 186 10.14 -16.82 0.28
C PHE A 186 9.18 -17.93 0.69
N TYR A 187 8.09 -17.56 1.35
CA TYR A 187 7.04 -18.42 1.90
C TYR A 187 5.66 -17.85 1.56
N ASP A 188 4.69 -18.73 1.41
CA ASP A 188 3.30 -18.37 1.08
C ASP A 188 2.42 -18.11 2.31
N SER A 189 2.92 -18.40 3.50
CA SER A 189 2.20 -18.20 4.75
C SER A 189 3.15 -18.02 5.93
N ILE A 190 2.66 -17.38 6.99
CA ILE A 190 3.39 -17.26 8.28
C ILE A 190 3.69 -18.67 8.82
N GLU A 191 2.71 -19.57 8.74
CA GLU A 191 2.82 -20.96 9.20
C GLU A 191 3.95 -21.69 8.50
N SER A 192 4.02 -21.61 7.17
CA SER A 192 5.08 -22.28 6.40
C SER A 192 6.46 -21.72 6.72
N CYS A 193 6.55 -20.42 6.98
CA CYS A 193 7.79 -19.77 7.39
C CYS A 193 8.24 -20.18 8.80
N VAL A 194 7.33 -20.17 9.78
CA VAL A 194 7.64 -20.48 11.18
C VAL A 194 7.90 -21.98 11.39
N SER A 195 7.27 -22.85 10.60
CA SER A 195 7.47 -24.31 10.68
C SER A 195 8.83 -24.79 10.15
N ASP A 196 9.58 -23.93 9.45
CA ASP A 196 10.95 -24.25 9.02
C ASP A 196 11.90 -24.34 10.23
N LYS A 197 12.12 -25.60 10.70
CA LYS A 197 12.92 -25.89 11.91
C LYS A 197 14.37 -25.39 11.84
N ASN A 198 14.88 -25.12 10.65
CA ASN A 198 16.24 -24.61 10.45
C ASN A 198 16.39 -23.13 10.82
N ARG A 199 15.25 -22.42 11.01
CA ARG A 199 15.23 -20.96 11.16
C ARG A 199 14.22 -20.53 12.23
N LYS A 200 14.66 -20.51 13.48
CA LYS A 200 13.81 -19.93 14.54
C LYS A 200 13.70 -18.43 14.32
N ILE A 201 12.53 -17.98 13.81
CA ILE A 201 12.23 -16.56 13.64
C ILE A 201 12.25 -15.85 14.99
N ASN A 202 12.97 -14.74 15.10
CA ASN A 202 13.00 -13.89 16.29
C ASN A 202 12.47 -12.47 16.04
N VAL A 203 12.35 -12.04 14.78
CA VAL A 203 11.80 -10.75 14.43
C VAL A 203 10.66 -10.91 13.43
N PHE A 204 9.51 -10.35 13.75
CA PHE A 204 8.43 -10.09 12.80
C PHE A 204 8.57 -8.65 12.31
N LEU A 205 8.65 -8.47 10.99
CA LEU A 205 8.70 -7.17 10.32
C LEU A 205 7.47 -7.01 9.44
N ALA A 206 6.84 -5.85 9.51
CA ALA A 206 5.80 -5.42 8.57
C ALA A 206 6.04 -3.96 8.19
N SER A 207 6.51 -3.71 6.97
CA SER A 207 6.73 -2.36 6.44
C SER A 207 5.73 -2.09 5.33
N SER A 208 4.81 -1.13 5.56
CA SER A 208 3.76 -0.74 4.61
C SER A 208 2.80 -1.88 4.23
N SER A 209 2.59 -2.89 5.07
CA SER A 209 1.73 -4.06 4.76
C SER A 209 0.39 -4.02 5.49
N PHE A 210 0.35 -3.67 6.77
CA PHE A 210 -0.90 -3.68 7.54
C PHE A 210 -2.04 -2.85 6.94
N PRO A 211 -1.79 -1.67 6.36
CA PRO A 211 -2.85 -0.87 5.75
C PRO A 211 -3.63 -1.60 4.64
N TYR A 212 -3.02 -2.59 4.00
CA TYR A 212 -3.58 -3.27 2.81
C TYR A 212 -4.13 -4.67 3.10
N ILE A 213 -4.22 -5.04 4.38
CA ILE A 213 -4.82 -6.31 4.81
C ILE A 213 -6.31 -6.09 5.11
N LYS A 214 -7.16 -6.95 4.56
CA LYS A 214 -8.61 -6.83 4.75
C LYS A 214 -9.00 -6.89 6.23
N ASP A 215 -8.45 -7.86 6.98
CA ASP A 215 -8.75 -8.13 8.38
C ASP A 215 -7.51 -8.00 9.27
N PRO A 216 -6.92 -6.77 9.40
CA PRO A 216 -5.64 -6.58 10.07
C PRO A 216 -5.70 -6.91 11.57
N PHE A 217 -6.82 -6.65 12.23
CA PHE A 217 -7.00 -6.91 13.66
C PHE A 217 -6.97 -8.42 13.99
N ILE A 218 -7.53 -9.26 13.10
CA ILE A 218 -7.46 -10.72 13.22
C ILE A 218 -6.02 -11.18 13.00
N LEU A 219 -5.34 -10.64 11.98
CA LEU A 219 -3.96 -10.95 11.69
C LEU A 219 -3.03 -10.59 12.86
N ILE A 220 -3.18 -9.40 13.45
CA ILE A 220 -2.37 -8.95 14.60
C ILE A 220 -2.56 -9.91 15.79
N LYS A 221 -3.79 -10.27 16.14
CA LYS A 221 -4.06 -11.23 17.20
C LYS A 221 -3.36 -12.58 16.97
N LYS A 222 -3.29 -13.03 15.71
CA LYS A 222 -2.58 -14.26 15.32
C LYS A 222 -1.08 -14.08 15.44
N ILE A 223 -0.50 -12.96 14.99
CA ILE A 223 0.93 -12.65 15.08
C ILE A 223 1.40 -12.67 16.54
N VAL A 224 0.64 -12.05 17.43
CA VAL A 224 0.93 -12.00 18.87
C VAL A 224 1.02 -13.41 19.51
N GLN A 225 0.35 -14.42 18.96
CA GLN A 225 0.43 -15.80 19.49
C GLN A 225 1.73 -16.53 19.11
N TYR A 226 2.46 -16.08 18.07
CA TYR A 226 3.75 -16.68 17.70
C TYR A 226 4.90 -16.29 18.63
N GLU A 227 4.72 -15.25 19.47
CA GLU A 227 5.68 -14.83 20.48
C GLU A 227 7.09 -14.58 19.90
N PHE A 228 7.13 -13.88 18.76
CA PHE A 228 8.40 -13.37 18.23
C PHE A 228 9.08 -12.49 19.28
N SER A 229 10.40 -12.58 19.44
CA SER A 229 11.11 -11.76 20.43
C SER A 229 10.89 -10.26 20.18
N TYR A 230 10.81 -9.86 18.92
CA TYR A 230 10.60 -8.48 18.48
C TYR A 230 9.56 -8.40 17.36
N ILE A 231 8.73 -7.36 17.42
CA ILE A 231 7.85 -6.96 16.32
C ILE A 231 8.26 -5.55 15.91
N ILE A 232 8.58 -5.37 14.63
CA ILE A 232 8.94 -4.09 14.05
C ILE A 232 7.90 -3.76 12.97
N ILE A 233 7.26 -2.62 13.13
CA ILE A 233 6.28 -2.10 12.19
C ILE A 233 6.85 -0.80 11.64
N ASP A 234 6.73 -0.59 10.35
CA ASP A 234 7.16 0.63 9.69
C ASP A 234 6.12 1.05 8.64
N ARG A 235 6.03 2.33 8.31
CA ARG A 235 5.18 2.86 7.24
C ARG A 235 3.71 2.44 7.37
N THR A 236 3.12 2.70 8.53
CA THR A 236 1.70 2.39 8.82
C THR A 236 0.91 3.69 9.03
N TYR A 237 -0.26 3.79 8.45
CA TYR A 237 -1.08 5.02 8.46
C TYR A 237 -1.94 5.08 9.71
N PHE A 238 -1.90 6.24 10.38
CA PHE A 238 -2.71 6.57 11.54
C PHE A 238 -3.54 7.81 11.30
N ILE A 239 -4.69 7.91 11.97
CA ILE A 239 -5.63 9.01 11.85
C ILE A 239 -6.11 9.44 13.23
N ASP A 240 -6.29 10.75 13.39
CA ASP A 240 -6.81 11.35 14.62
C ASP A 240 -8.35 11.28 14.67
N LEU A 241 -8.83 10.04 14.75
CA LEU A 241 -10.25 9.69 14.94
C LEU A 241 -10.39 8.66 16.06
N PRO A 242 -11.57 8.58 16.74
CA PRO A 242 -11.80 7.61 17.81
C PRO A 242 -11.73 6.14 17.39
N LYS A 243 -11.80 5.85 16.09
CA LYS A 243 -11.74 4.49 15.52
C LYS A 243 -10.96 4.48 14.23
N SER A 244 -10.39 3.33 13.93
CA SER A 244 -9.80 3.03 12.63
C SER A 244 -10.84 3.12 11.52
N ILE A 245 -10.41 3.60 10.35
CA ILE A 245 -11.26 3.76 9.14
C ILE A 245 -10.54 3.20 7.92
N VAL A 246 -11.29 3.01 6.85
CA VAL A 246 -10.74 2.64 5.54
C VAL A 246 -10.82 3.84 4.60
N SER A 247 -9.79 4.05 3.80
CA SER A 247 -9.77 5.00 2.70
C SER A 247 -9.55 4.26 1.38
N LEU A 248 -9.78 4.93 0.26
CA LEU A 248 -9.42 4.46 -1.06
C LEU A 248 -8.06 5.07 -1.43
N GLN A 249 -7.04 4.24 -1.63
CA GLN A 249 -5.81 4.68 -2.25
C GLN A 249 -5.88 4.52 -3.77
N ARG A 250 -5.50 5.60 -4.48
CA ARG A 250 -5.29 5.57 -5.92
C ARG A 250 -3.82 5.83 -6.19
N VAL A 251 -3.17 4.89 -6.88
CA VAL A 251 -1.76 5.01 -7.25
C VAL A 251 -1.66 5.86 -8.50
N PRO A 252 -0.70 6.82 -8.59
CA PRO A 252 -0.43 7.56 -9.81
C PRO A 252 -0.15 6.63 -10.99
N ALA A 253 -0.75 6.92 -12.16
CA ALA A 253 -0.63 6.10 -13.36
C ALA A 253 0.83 5.95 -13.85
N GLU A 254 1.69 6.91 -13.52
CA GLU A 254 3.12 6.88 -13.83
C GLU A 254 3.85 5.74 -13.09
N ILE A 255 3.34 5.35 -11.90
CA ILE A 255 3.86 4.20 -11.13
C ILE A 255 3.22 2.93 -11.69
N TYR A 256 1.92 2.77 -11.47
CA TYR A 256 1.05 1.77 -12.09
C TYR A 256 -0.42 2.13 -11.84
N GLU A 257 -1.29 1.82 -12.78
CA GLU A 257 -2.72 2.07 -12.63
C GLU A 257 -3.34 1.04 -11.67
N ALA A 258 -3.55 1.45 -10.43
CA ALA A 258 -4.21 0.65 -9.41
C ALA A 258 -4.97 1.52 -8.41
N SER A 259 -6.00 0.93 -7.81
CA SER A 259 -6.68 1.51 -6.66
C SER A 259 -7.17 0.39 -5.75
N TYR A 260 -7.01 0.57 -4.44
CA TYR A 260 -7.32 -0.43 -3.44
C TYR A 260 -7.66 0.22 -2.10
N PRO A 261 -8.40 -0.49 -1.22
CA PRO A 261 -8.66 0.00 0.13
C PRO A 261 -7.37 0.08 0.93
N ALA A 262 -7.31 1.06 1.84
CA ALA A 262 -6.21 1.20 2.78
C ALA A 262 -6.73 1.62 4.16
N TRP A 263 -6.31 0.93 5.19
CA TRP A 263 -6.61 1.29 6.57
C TRP A 263 -5.82 2.52 7.02
N PHE A 264 -6.52 3.38 7.75
CA PHE A 264 -5.95 4.37 8.64
C PHE A 264 -6.36 4.00 10.06
N PHE A 265 -5.40 3.61 10.87
CA PHE A 265 -5.67 3.09 12.20
C PHE A 265 -5.84 4.20 13.24
N ASN A 266 -6.70 3.96 14.24
CA ASN A 266 -6.56 4.67 15.48
C ASN A 266 -5.33 4.14 16.21
N PHE A 267 -4.47 5.01 16.71
CA PHE A 267 -3.18 4.62 17.29
C PHE A 267 -3.34 3.73 18.52
N GLU A 268 -4.18 4.15 19.47
CA GLU A 268 -4.41 3.41 20.72
C GLU A 268 -5.07 2.03 20.47
N GLU A 269 -6.05 1.98 19.57
CA GLU A 269 -6.69 0.74 19.16
C GLU A 269 -5.65 -0.25 18.59
N PHE A 270 -4.75 0.24 17.73
CA PHE A 270 -3.75 -0.58 17.06
C PHE A 270 -2.70 -1.12 18.04
N ILE A 271 -2.08 -0.26 18.86
CA ILE A 271 -1.02 -0.68 19.79
C ILE A 271 -1.54 -1.60 20.89
N SER A 272 -2.79 -1.39 21.36
CA SER A 272 -3.40 -2.21 22.42
C SER A 272 -3.42 -3.70 22.08
N LEU A 273 -3.51 -4.05 20.79
CA LEU A 273 -3.51 -5.45 20.34
C LEU A 273 -2.16 -6.13 20.56
N PHE A 274 -1.07 -5.39 20.45
CA PHE A 274 0.28 -5.92 20.72
C PHE A 274 0.60 -5.90 22.22
N GLN A 275 0.11 -4.89 22.94
CA GLN A 275 0.34 -4.71 24.38
C GLN A 275 -0.27 -5.83 25.25
N VAL A 276 -1.00 -6.78 24.68
CA VAL A 276 -1.42 -8.00 25.40
C VAL A 276 -0.21 -8.84 25.83
N LYS A 277 0.84 -8.91 25.01
CA LYS A 277 2.06 -9.70 25.28
C LYS A 277 3.36 -8.93 25.13
N TYR A 278 3.34 -7.74 24.57
CA TYR A 278 4.52 -6.97 24.21
C TYR A 278 4.56 -5.63 24.92
N ASP A 279 5.74 -5.15 25.20
CA ASP A 279 5.99 -3.77 25.58
C ASP A 279 6.34 -2.95 24.33
N LEU A 280 5.78 -1.76 24.22
CA LEU A 280 6.17 -0.77 23.21
C LEU A 280 7.52 -0.17 23.63
N VAL A 281 8.58 -0.50 22.89
CA VAL A 281 9.92 0.07 23.14
C VAL A 281 9.93 1.53 22.68
N ILE A 282 9.44 1.79 21.47
CA ILE A 282 9.35 3.15 20.89
C ILE A 282 8.36 3.15 19.73
N ASP A 283 7.69 4.28 19.54
CA ASP A 283 7.08 4.68 18.25
C ASP A 283 7.91 5.78 17.59
N PHE A 284 7.82 5.90 16.28
CA PHE A 284 8.57 6.88 15.51
C PHE A 284 7.82 7.31 14.25
N ASP A 285 8.11 8.51 13.76
CA ASP A 285 7.58 8.97 12.48
C ASP A 285 8.28 8.23 11.34
N SER A 286 7.51 7.78 10.35
CA SER A 286 8.06 7.21 9.13
C SER A 286 8.91 8.25 8.38
N TYR A 287 9.98 7.80 7.75
CA TYR A 287 10.79 8.66 6.87
C TYR A 287 10.05 9.15 5.63
N LEU A 288 8.90 8.56 5.34
CA LEU A 288 7.92 9.00 4.34
C LEU A 288 6.67 9.47 5.06
N GLN A 289 6.03 10.47 4.48
CA GLN A 289 4.72 10.92 4.91
C GLN A 289 3.84 10.99 3.65
N ALA A 290 3.10 9.93 3.37
CA ALA A 290 2.28 9.82 2.17
C ALA A 290 1.15 10.86 2.16
N THR A 291 0.60 11.16 3.34
CA THR A 291 -0.38 12.25 3.55
C THR A 291 -0.33 12.71 5.00
N ASN A 292 -0.60 13.98 5.22
CA ASN A 292 -0.74 14.56 6.54
C ASN A 292 -2.19 14.94 6.88
N LYS A 293 -3.11 14.75 5.94
CA LYS A 293 -4.56 14.96 6.11
C LYS A 293 -5.35 14.05 5.18
N LEU A 294 -6.45 13.51 5.71
CA LEU A 294 -7.46 12.79 4.96
C LEU A 294 -8.82 13.42 5.25
N GLU A 295 -9.50 13.96 4.22
CA GLU A 295 -10.79 14.66 4.34
C GLU A 295 -10.80 15.72 5.46
N GLY A 296 -9.66 16.42 5.62
CA GLY A 296 -9.48 17.46 6.64
C GLY A 296 -9.03 16.96 8.02
N VAL A 297 -9.06 15.67 8.30
CA VAL A 297 -8.58 15.06 9.55
C VAL A 297 -7.07 14.83 9.49
N SER A 298 -6.36 15.08 10.58
CA SER A 298 -4.92 14.87 10.67
C SER A 298 -4.56 13.40 10.57
N THR A 299 -3.53 13.11 9.79
CA THR A 299 -2.97 11.76 9.63
C THR A 299 -1.47 11.76 9.82
N GLN A 300 -0.93 10.62 10.20
CA GLN A 300 0.51 10.40 10.37
C GLN A 300 0.88 9.04 9.80
N GLU A 301 2.07 8.91 9.25
CA GLU A 301 2.66 7.62 8.91
C GLU A 301 3.75 7.32 9.94
N LYS A 302 3.57 6.25 10.71
CA LYS A 302 4.44 5.90 11.83
C LYS A 302 4.95 4.47 11.73
N GLY A 303 5.99 4.22 12.50
CA GLY A 303 6.44 2.88 12.83
C GLY A 303 6.59 2.69 14.33
N MET A 304 6.84 1.47 14.76
CA MET A 304 6.99 1.09 16.15
C MET A 304 7.79 -0.19 16.32
N ILE A 305 8.42 -0.31 17.47
CA ILE A 305 9.20 -1.47 17.90
C ILE A 305 8.58 -1.99 19.17
N PHE A 306 8.27 -3.28 19.19
CA PHE A 306 7.76 -3.99 20.35
C PHE A 306 8.75 -5.10 20.76
N GLU A 307 8.87 -5.33 22.06
CA GLU A 307 9.63 -6.44 22.66
C GLU A 307 8.68 -7.34 23.43
N LEU A 308 8.83 -8.66 23.27
CA LEU A 308 8.04 -9.66 23.98
C LEU A 308 8.33 -9.58 25.49
N ARG A 309 7.29 -9.49 26.31
CA ARG A 309 7.42 -9.55 27.77
C ARG A 309 7.97 -10.91 28.20
N LYS A 310 8.90 -10.86 29.16
CA LYS A 310 9.49 -12.05 29.78
C LYS A 310 8.58 -12.62 30.84
#